data_2de10df341449dcb7dac9afb0f929c5a
#
_entry.id   2de10df341449dcb7dac9afb0f929c5a
#
_cell.length_a   1.000
_cell.length_b   1.000
_cell.length_c   1.000
_cell.angle_alpha   90.00
_cell.angle_beta   90.00
_cell.angle_gamma   90.00
#
_symmetry.space_group_name_H-M   'P 1'
#
loop_
_entity.id
_entity.type
_entity.pdbx_description
1 polymer ?
#
loop_
_entity_poly.entity_id
_entity_poly.type
_entity_poly.pdbx_seq_one_letter_code
_entity_poly.pdbx_strand_id
1 'polypeptide(L)'
;MKRGQLEASVLTLVTLGLVAFGLVMVYSATSASAALANGDPGYYLKRQTGYALLGLVLMVVVSRVDYRILRRLAPALVVTSVFLLLAVLAIGQSVNGARRWLSVGPAVFQPSELAKLALAVWAASYLARRRPPQTLAQLWRPMGLLATIVCALLLAEPDLGTAITILLMLAGMLLVAGTPARTLGAGLSLAGAVSLLAVWFEPYRRARLFSFVDPWHDAQGAGYQTVQAIIGLGSGGIFGRGLGQSIEKEIGRAHV
;
A
#
# COMPACT_ATOMS: atom_id res chain seq x y z
N MET A 1 -6.99 -20.88 28.14
CA MET A 1 -6.57 -20.64 26.74
C MET A 1 -5.06 -20.51 26.69
N LYS A 2 -4.36 -21.21 25.79
CA LYS A 2 -2.91 -21.01 25.59
C LYS A 2 -2.71 -19.60 25.04
N ARG A 3 -1.68 -18.88 25.52
CA ARG A 3 -1.39 -17.48 25.17
C ARG A 3 -1.51 -17.18 23.66
N GLY A 4 -0.98 -18.04 22.80
CA GLY A 4 -1.07 -17.88 21.34
C GLY A 4 -2.48 -18.04 20.75
N GLN A 5 -3.41 -18.71 21.43
CA GLN A 5 -4.81 -18.79 20.98
C GLN A 5 -5.57 -17.49 21.24
N LEU A 6 -5.27 -16.82 22.36
CA LEU A 6 -5.84 -15.52 22.67
C LEU A 6 -5.36 -14.47 21.66
N GLU A 7 -4.06 -14.43 21.38
CA GLU A 7 -3.47 -13.50 20.40
C GLU A 7 -4.06 -13.67 19.00
N ALA A 8 -4.21 -14.94 18.55
CA ALA A 8 -4.84 -15.22 17.26
C ALA A 8 -6.33 -14.81 17.23
N SER A 9 -7.07 -15.05 18.31
CA SER A 9 -8.49 -14.67 18.41
C SER A 9 -8.67 -13.16 18.40
N VAL A 10 -7.82 -12.42 19.13
CA VAL A 10 -7.84 -10.96 19.17
C VAL A 10 -7.52 -10.40 17.77
N LEU A 11 -6.48 -10.92 17.11
CA LEU A 11 -6.11 -10.49 15.76
C LEU A 11 -7.26 -10.72 14.76
N THR A 12 -7.89 -11.89 14.83
CA THR A 12 -9.03 -12.23 13.96
C THR A 12 -10.21 -11.29 14.22
N LEU A 13 -10.57 -11.06 15.49
CA LEU A 13 -11.67 -10.18 15.87
C LEU A 13 -11.43 -8.75 15.39
N VAL A 14 -10.23 -8.22 15.61
CA VAL A 14 -9.85 -6.87 15.14
C VAL A 14 -9.92 -6.79 13.62
N THR A 15 -9.42 -7.81 12.91
CA THR A 15 -9.47 -7.85 11.44
C THR A 15 -10.92 -7.83 10.94
N LEU A 16 -11.79 -8.67 11.51
CA LEU A 16 -13.21 -8.70 11.15
C LEU A 16 -13.91 -7.36 11.45
N GLY A 17 -13.62 -6.78 12.61
CA GLY A 17 -14.13 -5.46 12.99
C GLY A 17 -13.73 -4.36 12.00
N LEU A 18 -12.44 -4.33 11.61
CA LEU A 18 -11.94 -3.37 10.62
C LEU A 18 -12.53 -3.58 9.23
N VAL A 19 -12.71 -4.84 8.80
CA VAL A 19 -13.37 -5.16 7.52
C VAL A 19 -14.82 -4.69 7.52
N ALA A 20 -15.58 -5.00 8.58
CA ALA A 20 -16.97 -4.58 8.72
C ALA A 20 -17.09 -3.05 8.72
N PHE A 21 -16.27 -2.38 9.52
CA PHE A 21 -16.21 -0.91 9.56
C PHE A 21 -15.83 -0.32 8.20
N GLY A 22 -14.84 -0.91 7.50
CA GLY A 22 -14.42 -0.50 6.18
C GLY A 22 -15.54 -0.59 5.14
N LEU A 23 -16.36 -1.65 5.16
CA LEU A 23 -17.52 -1.81 4.27
C LEU A 23 -18.57 -0.71 4.51
N VAL A 24 -18.86 -0.39 5.78
CA VAL A 24 -19.77 0.72 6.15
C VAL A 24 -19.23 2.05 5.64
N MET A 25 -17.92 2.30 5.82
CA MET A 25 -17.28 3.54 5.37
C MET A 25 -17.25 3.66 3.84
N VAL A 26 -16.97 2.58 3.12
CA VAL A 26 -17.03 2.58 1.65
C VAL A 26 -18.45 2.92 1.17
N TYR A 27 -19.47 2.28 1.71
CA TYR A 27 -20.86 2.63 1.36
C TYR A 27 -21.16 4.08 1.69
N SER A 28 -20.82 4.52 2.90
CA SER A 28 -21.03 5.90 3.33
C SER A 28 -20.33 6.91 2.41
N ALA A 29 -19.11 6.64 1.98
CA ALA A 29 -18.33 7.56 1.13
C ALA A 29 -18.76 7.57 -0.34
N THR A 30 -19.22 6.44 -0.90
CA THR A 30 -19.38 6.28 -2.34
C THR A 30 -20.84 6.19 -2.81
N SER A 31 -21.83 6.08 -1.90
CA SER A 31 -23.22 5.86 -2.27
C SER A 31 -23.81 6.94 -3.19
N ALA A 32 -23.47 8.21 -2.93
CA ALA A 32 -24.00 9.33 -3.75
C ALA A 32 -23.36 9.34 -5.14
N SER A 33 -22.04 9.22 -5.25
CA SER A 33 -21.33 9.19 -6.53
C SER A 33 -21.66 7.94 -7.34
N ALA A 34 -21.87 6.79 -6.69
CA ALA A 34 -22.27 5.55 -7.34
C ALA A 34 -23.68 5.62 -7.93
N ALA A 35 -24.63 6.26 -7.21
CA ALA A 35 -25.98 6.48 -7.70
C ALA A 35 -25.99 7.35 -8.95
N LEU A 36 -25.16 8.39 -9.00
CA LEU A 36 -25.05 9.29 -10.16
C LEU A 36 -24.38 8.62 -11.36
N ALA A 37 -23.28 7.89 -11.12
CA ALA A 37 -22.48 7.30 -12.21
C ALA A 37 -23.07 5.99 -12.76
N ASN A 38 -23.65 5.14 -11.90
CA ASN A 38 -24.03 3.77 -12.24
C ASN A 38 -25.53 3.47 -11.99
N GLY A 39 -26.29 4.43 -11.49
CA GLY A 39 -27.70 4.24 -11.10
C GLY A 39 -27.91 3.30 -9.87
N ASP A 40 -26.84 2.76 -9.29
CA ASP A 40 -26.88 1.85 -8.13
C ASP A 40 -26.00 2.37 -6.99
N PRO A 41 -26.61 2.89 -5.91
CA PRO A 41 -25.86 3.37 -4.75
C PRO A 41 -24.97 2.31 -4.09
N GLY A 42 -25.32 1.02 -4.27
CA GLY A 42 -24.59 -0.12 -3.71
C GLY A 42 -23.47 -0.68 -4.59
N TYR A 43 -23.20 -0.13 -5.76
CA TYR A 43 -22.24 -0.68 -6.72
C TYR A 43 -20.86 -0.94 -6.09
N TYR A 44 -20.26 0.07 -5.48
CA TYR A 44 -18.94 -0.07 -4.84
C TYR A 44 -19.00 -0.97 -3.60
N LEU A 45 -20.08 -0.94 -2.83
CA LEU A 45 -20.26 -1.85 -1.69
C LEU A 45 -20.27 -3.31 -2.12
N LYS A 46 -21.06 -3.67 -3.15
CA LYS A 46 -21.12 -5.05 -3.67
C LYS A 46 -19.76 -5.54 -4.12
N ARG A 47 -19.02 -4.70 -4.84
CA ARG A 47 -17.67 -5.01 -5.30
C ARG A 47 -16.69 -5.18 -4.13
N GLN A 48 -16.73 -4.26 -3.17
CA GLN A 48 -15.87 -4.32 -1.98
C GLN A 48 -16.19 -5.54 -1.09
N THR A 49 -17.48 -5.87 -0.95
CA THR A 49 -17.89 -7.08 -0.22
C THR A 49 -17.36 -8.35 -0.88
N GLY A 50 -17.40 -8.43 -2.21
CA GLY A 50 -16.80 -9.55 -2.95
C GLY A 50 -15.29 -9.70 -2.67
N TYR A 51 -14.54 -8.61 -2.72
CA TYR A 51 -13.11 -8.63 -2.37
C TYR A 51 -12.87 -8.94 -0.89
N ALA A 52 -13.70 -8.42 0.01
CA ALA A 52 -13.59 -8.71 1.44
C ALA A 52 -13.83 -10.21 1.73
N LEU A 53 -14.84 -10.81 1.14
CA LEU A 53 -15.11 -12.24 1.26
C LEU A 53 -13.95 -13.08 0.71
N LEU A 54 -13.43 -12.73 -0.46
CA LEU A 54 -12.24 -13.38 -1.02
C LEU A 54 -11.05 -13.27 -0.07
N GLY A 55 -10.80 -12.07 0.48
CA GLY A 55 -9.73 -11.82 1.45
C GLY A 55 -9.87 -12.64 2.72
N LEU A 56 -11.10 -12.76 3.25
CA LEU A 56 -11.39 -13.59 4.44
C LEU A 56 -11.18 -15.08 4.15
N VAL A 57 -11.59 -15.56 2.99
CA VAL A 57 -11.33 -16.96 2.57
C VAL A 57 -9.83 -17.20 2.47
N LEU A 58 -9.08 -16.30 1.82
CA LEU A 58 -7.62 -16.40 1.71
C LEU A 58 -6.96 -16.35 3.10
N MET A 59 -7.43 -15.50 4.02
CA MET A 59 -6.95 -15.45 5.39
C MET A 59 -7.11 -16.80 6.09
N VAL A 60 -8.27 -17.43 5.97
CA VAL A 60 -8.53 -18.77 6.55
C VAL A 60 -7.65 -19.83 5.90
N VAL A 61 -7.53 -19.84 4.58
CA VAL A 61 -6.66 -20.78 3.85
C VAL A 61 -5.21 -20.64 4.29
N VAL A 62 -4.67 -19.40 4.25
CA VAL A 62 -3.27 -19.14 4.61
C VAL A 62 -3.00 -19.45 6.09
N SER A 63 -3.97 -19.23 7.00
CA SER A 63 -3.83 -19.58 8.42
C SER A 63 -3.66 -21.09 8.68
N ARG A 64 -4.07 -21.93 7.72
CA ARG A 64 -3.91 -23.40 7.78
C ARG A 64 -2.64 -23.88 7.06
N VAL A 65 -1.97 -23.02 6.32
CA VAL A 65 -0.74 -23.37 5.60
C VAL A 65 0.46 -23.27 6.53
N ASP A 66 1.31 -24.30 6.54
CA ASP A 66 2.58 -24.26 7.29
C ASP A 66 3.48 -23.16 6.69
N TYR A 67 3.95 -22.24 7.55
CA TYR A 67 4.87 -21.16 7.15
C TYR A 67 6.14 -21.69 6.45
N ARG A 68 6.51 -22.97 6.67
CA ARG A 68 7.64 -23.63 6.00
C ARG A 68 7.43 -23.73 4.49
N ILE A 69 6.17 -23.87 4.05
CA ILE A 69 5.82 -23.88 2.61
C ILE A 69 6.05 -22.48 2.04
N LEU A 70 5.54 -21.43 2.71
CA LEU A 70 5.76 -20.04 2.32
C LEU A 70 7.26 -19.72 2.24
N ARG A 71 8.03 -20.19 3.19
CA ARG A 71 9.48 -20.03 3.21
C ARG A 71 10.17 -20.70 2.01
N ARG A 72 9.69 -21.88 1.57
CA ARG A 72 10.22 -22.57 0.37
C ARG A 72 9.83 -21.84 -0.91
N LEU A 73 8.62 -21.30 -0.96
CA LEU A 73 8.08 -20.58 -2.10
C LEU A 73 8.61 -19.13 -2.20
N ALA A 74 9.22 -18.60 -1.15
CA ALA A 74 9.67 -17.20 -1.10
C ALA A 74 10.51 -16.76 -2.32
N PRO A 75 11.52 -17.51 -2.80
CA PRO A 75 12.27 -17.10 -3.98
C PRO A 75 11.40 -17.07 -5.25
N ALA A 76 10.51 -18.04 -5.41
CA ALA A 76 9.60 -18.09 -6.55
C ALA A 76 8.60 -16.92 -6.53
N LEU A 77 8.06 -16.59 -5.34
CA LEU A 77 7.17 -15.44 -5.17
C LEU A 77 7.86 -14.12 -5.54
N VAL A 78 9.13 -13.95 -5.16
CA VAL A 78 9.91 -12.76 -5.54
C VAL A 78 10.12 -12.69 -7.04
N VAL A 79 10.55 -13.79 -7.67
CA VAL A 79 10.74 -13.83 -9.12
C VAL A 79 9.41 -13.53 -9.84
N THR A 80 8.32 -14.16 -9.41
CA THR A 80 6.98 -13.91 -9.98
C THR A 80 6.58 -12.45 -9.80
N SER A 81 6.82 -11.85 -8.63
CA SER A 81 6.47 -10.44 -8.39
C SER A 81 7.27 -9.49 -9.30
N VAL A 82 8.56 -9.75 -9.52
CA VAL A 82 9.39 -8.95 -10.45
C VAL A 82 8.87 -9.09 -11.88
N PHE A 83 8.52 -10.30 -12.33
CA PHE A 83 7.92 -10.50 -13.66
C PHE A 83 6.58 -9.76 -13.80
N LEU A 84 5.74 -9.78 -12.77
CA LEU A 84 4.46 -9.08 -12.80
C LEU A 84 4.62 -7.55 -12.79
N LEU A 85 5.63 -7.01 -12.07
CA LEU A 85 5.97 -5.59 -12.13
C LEU A 85 6.45 -5.20 -13.54
N LEU A 86 7.29 -6.02 -14.18
CA LEU A 86 7.69 -5.80 -15.58
C LEU A 86 6.49 -5.89 -16.53
N ALA A 87 5.60 -6.86 -16.33
CA ALA A 87 4.39 -6.99 -17.12
C ALA A 87 3.48 -5.76 -17.01
N VAL A 88 3.31 -5.20 -15.80
CA VAL A 88 2.51 -3.98 -15.60
C VAL A 88 3.09 -2.78 -16.35
N LEU A 89 4.41 -2.66 -16.41
CA LEU A 89 5.05 -1.59 -17.20
C LEU A 89 4.74 -1.71 -18.69
N ALA A 90 4.66 -2.96 -19.20
CA ALA A 90 4.42 -3.25 -20.62
C ALA A 90 2.93 -3.15 -21.00
N ILE A 91 2.04 -3.79 -20.22
CA ILE A 91 0.62 -3.99 -20.58
C ILE A 91 -0.36 -3.44 -19.53
N GLY A 92 0.14 -2.76 -18.50
CA GLY A 92 -0.70 -2.22 -17.42
C GLY A 92 -1.64 -1.11 -17.89
N GLN A 93 -2.81 -1.04 -17.27
CA GLN A 93 -3.76 0.04 -17.48
C GLN A 93 -3.27 1.34 -16.85
N SER A 94 -3.33 2.42 -17.63
CA SER A 94 -3.03 3.75 -17.13
C SER A 94 -4.25 4.33 -16.42
N VAL A 95 -4.12 4.55 -15.11
CA VAL A 95 -5.13 5.22 -14.29
C VAL A 95 -4.48 6.44 -13.65
N ASN A 96 -5.03 7.63 -13.91
CA ASN A 96 -4.48 8.90 -13.44
C ASN A 96 -2.98 9.10 -13.79
N GLY A 97 -2.59 8.71 -14.99
CA GLY A 97 -1.21 8.86 -15.49
C GLY A 97 -0.20 7.83 -14.98
N ALA A 98 -0.62 6.85 -14.20
CA ALA A 98 0.26 5.79 -13.69
C ALA A 98 -0.23 4.40 -14.12
N ARG A 99 0.69 3.54 -14.60
CA ARG A 99 0.41 2.14 -14.95
C ARG A 99 0.77 1.24 -13.78
N ARG A 100 -0.22 0.89 -12.95
CA ARG A 100 -0.02 0.13 -11.72
C ARG A 100 -0.91 -1.11 -11.62
N TRP A 101 -1.85 -1.26 -12.55
CA TRP A 101 -2.92 -2.24 -12.45
C TRP A 101 -2.93 -3.16 -13.65
N LEU A 102 -3.07 -4.45 -13.37
CA LEU A 102 -3.39 -5.48 -14.37
C LEU A 102 -4.87 -5.83 -14.24
N SER A 103 -5.60 -5.76 -15.35
CA SER A 103 -6.99 -6.19 -15.39
C SER A 103 -7.06 -7.60 -15.98
N VAL A 104 -7.70 -8.49 -15.24
CA VAL A 104 -8.01 -9.85 -15.67
C VAL A 104 -9.52 -10.02 -15.61
N GLY A 105 -10.19 -9.76 -16.72
CA GLY A 105 -11.65 -9.69 -16.77
C GLY A 105 -12.19 -8.57 -15.85
N PRO A 106 -13.16 -8.84 -14.96
CA PRO A 106 -13.71 -7.86 -14.02
C PRO A 106 -12.80 -7.59 -12.81
N ALA A 107 -11.77 -8.41 -12.60
CA ALA A 107 -10.84 -8.28 -11.50
C ALA A 107 -9.67 -7.38 -11.86
N VAL A 108 -9.30 -6.52 -10.92
CA VAL A 108 -8.14 -5.63 -11.04
C VAL A 108 -7.13 -6.03 -9.98
N PHE A 109 -5.90 -6.30 -10.39
CA PHE A 109 -4.82 -6.75 -9.53
C PHE A 109 -3.64 -5.78 -9.61
N GLN A 110 -3.05 -5.47 -8.44
CA GLN A 110 -1.87 -4.63 -8.35
C GLN A 110 -0.64 -5.48 -7.99
N PRO A 111 0.32 -5.68 -8.91
CA PRO A 111 1.51 -6.50 -8.68
C PRO A 111 2.38 -6.04 -7.51
N SER A 112 2.43 -4.76 -7.22
CA SER A 112 3.20 -4.21 -6.10
C SER A 112 2.70 -4.71 -4.73
N GLU A 113 1.43 -5.09 -4.59
CA GLU A 113 0.90 -5.70 -3.36
C GLU A 113 1.52 -7.09 -3.14
N LEU A 114 1.62 -7.89 -4.21
CA LEU A 114 2.30 -9.18 -4.14
C LEU A 114 3.80 -9.00 -3.86
N ALA A 115 4.44 -7.99 -4.46
CA ALA A 115 5.86 -7.72 -4.26
C ALA A 115 6.19 -7.39 -2.79
N LYS A 116 5.35 -6.61 -2.10
CA LYS A 116 5.48 -6.35 -0.65
C LYS A 116 5.48 -7.65 0.15
N LEU A 117 4.48 -8.50 -0.09
CA LEU A 117 4.36 -9.78 0.61
C LEU A 117 5.52 -10.72 0.29
N ALA A 118 5.88 -10.84 -0.99
CA ALA A 118 6.99 -11.69 -1.44
C ALA A 118 8.32 -11.29 -0.80
N LEU A 119 8.61 -9.97 -0.78
CA LEU A 119 9.80 -9.43 -0.14
C LEU A 119 9.80 -9.65 1.38
N ALA A 120 8.65 -9.46 2.06
CA ALA A 120 8.54 -9.72 3.49
C ALA A 120 8.86 -11.18 3.84
N VAL A 121 8.23 -12.12 3.13
CA VAL A 121 8.45 -13.56 3.35
C VAL A 121 9.89 -13.96 3.03
N TRP A 122 10.44 -13.44 1.93
CA TRP A 122 11.81 -13.71 1.53
C TRP A 122 12.83 -13.13 2.53
N ALA A 123 12.64 -11.86 2.94
CA ALA A 123 13.52 -11.21 3.90
C ALA A 123 13.49 -11.91 5.27
N ALA A 124 12.31 -12.29 5.75
CA ALA A 124 12.19 -13.09 6.98
C ALA A 124 12.91 -14.43 6.87
N SER A 125 12.74 -15.13 5.75
CA SER A 125 13.45 -16.40 5.48
C SER A 125 14.97 -16.23 5.42
N TYR A 126 15.44 -15.14 4.82
CA TYR A 126 16.86 -14.82 4.69
C TYR A 126 17.49 -14.51 6.06
N LEU A 127 16.86 -13.60 6.83
CA LEU A 127 17.34 -13.17 8.15
C LEU A 127 17.29 -14.30 9.18
N ALA A 128 16.32 -15.21 9.09
CA ALA A 128 16.25 -16.37 9.99
C ALA A 128 17.40 -17.37 9.81
N ARG A 129 18.13 -17.32 8.69
CA ARG A 129 19.20 -18.26 8.37
C ARG A 129 20.60 -17.66 8.43
N ARG A 130 20.71 -16.35 8.52
CA ARG A 130 21.97 -15.62 8.43
C ARG A 130 22.09 -14.60 9.55
N ARG A 131 23.31 -14.23 9.88
CA ARG A 131 23.55 -13.11 10.80
C ARG A 131 23.05 -11.81 10.16
N PRO A 132 22.46 -10.91 10.96
CA PRO A 132 22.03 -9.61 10.46
C PRO A 132 23.23 -8.83 9.91
N PRO A 133 23.04 -8.05 8.83
CA PRO A 133 24.12 -7.27 8.23
C PRO A 133 24.62 -6.21 9.21
N GLN A 134 25.95 -6.16 9.41
CA GLN A 134 26.60 -5.21 10.31
C GLN A 134 27.15 -3.99 9.58
N THR A 135 27.36 -4.09 8.26
CA THR A 135 27.92 -3.03 7.41
C THR A 135 27.02 -2.76 6.20
N LEU A 136 27.15 -1.58 5.59
CA LEU A 136 26.43 -1.23 4.36
C LEU A 136 26.72 -2.20 3.21
N ALA A 137 27.95 -2.67 3.08
CA ALA A 137 28.30 -3.64 2.04
C ALA A 137 27.58 -4.99 2.23
N GLN A 138 27.40 -5.43 3.48
CA GLN A 138 26.63 -6.63 3.81
C GLN A 138 25.12 -6.39 3.63
N LEU A 139 24.62 -5.20 3.95
CA LEU A 139 23.24 -4.80 3.75
C LEU A 139 22.89 -4.80 2.26
N TRP A 140 23.81 -4.32 1.43
CA TRP A 140 23.61 -4.26 -0.02
C TRP A 140 23.47 -5.64 -0.66
N ARG A 141 24.14 -6.67 -0.18
CA ARG A 141 24.12 -8.02 -0.76
C ARG A 141 23.48 -9.05 0.17
N PRO A 142 22.39 -9.72 -0.25
CA PRO A 142 21.57 -9.58 -1.46
C PRO A 142 20.33 -8.71 -1.24
N MET A 143 20.04 -8.30 0.02
CA MET A 143 18.78 -7.67 0.40
C MET A 143 18.63 -6.26 -0.24
N GLY A 144 19.68 -5.44 -0.14
CA GLY A 144 19.70 -4.12 -0.73
C GLY A 144 19.58 -4.17 -2.25
N LEU A 145 20.29 -5.10 -2.91
CA LEU A 145 20.20 -5.27 -4.36
C LEU A 145 18.77 -5.60 -4.79
N LEU A 146 18.12 -6.56 -4.13
CA LEU A 146 16.74 -6.94 -4.45
C LEU A 146 15.75 -5.80 -4.17
N ALA A 147 15.90 -5.11 -3.04
CA ALA A 147 15.11 -3.94 -2.71
C ALA A 147 15.28 -2.85 -3.78
N THR A 148 16.49 -2.60 -4.24
CA THR A 148 16.77 -1.61 -5.30
C THR A 148 16.10 -1.99 -6.62
N ILE A 149 16.17 -3.25 -7.03
CA ILE A 149 15.52 -3.71 -8.27
C ILE A 149 14.00 -3.46 -8.18
N VAL A 150 13.36 -3.90 -7.09
CA VAL A 150 11.92 -3.73 -6.92
C VAL A 150 11.54 -2.26 -6.80
N CYS A 151 12.28 -1.46 -6.02
CA CYS A 151 12.02 -0.03 -5.91
C CYS A 151 12.23 0.71 -7.24
N ALA A 152 13.23 0.33 -8.05
CA ALA A 152 13.43 0.92 -9.38
C ALA A 152 12.24 0.64 -10.32
N LEU A 153 11.69 -0.60 -10.30
CA LEU A 153 10.49 -0.93 -11.06
C LEU A 153 9.27 -0.14 -10.57
N LEU A 154 9.08 -0.02 -9.27
CA LEU A 154 8.00 0.77 -8.68
C LEU A 154 8.12 2.27 -9.00
N LEU A 155 9.33 2.80 -9.05
CA LEU A 155 9.57 4.17 -9.49
C LEU A 155 9.26 4.35 -10.99
N ALA A 156 9.48 3.34 -11.81
CA ALA A 156 9.08 3.34 -13.22
C ALA A 156 7.54 3.31 -13.38
N GLU A 157 6.81 2.72 -12.41
CA GLU A 157 5.34 2.72 -12.32
C GLU A 157 4.73 4.00 -11.69
N PRO A 158 5.44 5.10 -11.52
CA PRO A 158 5.28 6.26 -10.61
C PRO A 158 4.69 5.91 -9.22
N ASP A 159 5.13 4.80 -8.59
CA ASP A 159 4.62 4.34 -7.29
C ASP A 159 5.63 4.51 -6.14
N LEU A 160 5.98 5.78 -5.85
CA LEU A 160 6.90 6.15 -4.78
C LEU A 160 6.40 5.70 -3.39
N GLY A 161 5.07 5.76 -3.16
CA GLY A 161 4.48 5.38 -1.87
C GLY A 161 4.75 3.93 -1.51
N THR A 162 4.55 3.02 -2.45
CA THR A 162 4.82 1.59 -2.25
C THR A 162 6.33 1.33 -2.09
N ALA A 163 7.19 2.03 -2.85
CA ALA A 163 8.64 1.92 -2.69
C ALA A 163 9.08 2.32 -1.26
N ILE A 164 8.62 3.44 -0.74
CA ILE A 164 8.88 3.87 0.64
C ILE A 164 8.36 2.84 1.65
N THR A 165 7.16 2.33 1.46
CA THR A 165 6.57 1.30 2.34
C THR A 165 7.44 0.04 2.41
N ILE A 166 7.95 -0.44 1.27
CA ILE A 166 8.87 -1.59 1.20
C ILE A 166 10.16 -1.30 1.94
N LEU A 167 10.76 -0.13 1.74
CA LEU A 167 12.00 0.24 2.42
C LEU A 167 11.81 0.31 3.94
N LEU A 168 10.72 0.91 4.42
CA LEU A 168 10.40 0.97 5.85
C LEU A 168 10.11 -0.41 6.43
N MET A 169 9.39 -1.27 5.71
CA MET A 169 9.13 -2.65 6.10
C MET A 169 10.45 -3.43 6.25
N LEU A 170 11.33 -3.37 5.27
CA LEU A 170 12.64 -4.03 5.33
C LEU A 170 13.52 -3.46 6.45
N ALA A 171 13.50 -2.15 6.67
CA ALA A 171 14.23 -1.51 7.76
C ALA A 171 13.72 -1.98 9.13
N GLY A 172 12.41 -2.07 9.32
CA GLY A 172 11.81 -2.63 10.54
C GLY A 172 12.23 -4.09 10.80
N MET A 173 12.22 -4.92 9.75
CA MET A 173 12.67 -6.32 9.85
C MET A 173 14.14 -6.43 10.19
N LEU A 174 15.01 -5.60 9.61
CA LEU A 174 16.43 -5.54 9.89
C LEU A 174 16.72 -5.06 11.32
N LEU A 175 15.95 -4.08 11.80
CA LEU A 175 16.04 -3.59 13.17
C LEU A 175 15.73 -4.71 14.17
N VAL A 176 14.63 -5.43 13.98
CA VAL A 176 14.23 -6.58 14.82
C VAL A 176 15.25 -7.71 14.73
N ALA A 177 15.88 -7.91 13.57
CA ALA A 177 16.94 -8.91 13.39
C ALA A 177 18.27 -8.54 14.10
N GLY A 178 18.43 -7.30 14.59
CA GLY A 178 19.62 -6.85 15.30
C GLY A 178 20.67 -6.17 14.42
N THR A 179 20.26 -5.60 13.27
CA THR A 179 21.16 -4.77 12.46
C THR A 179 21.44 -3.46 13.22
N PRO A 180 22.71 -3.00 13.30
CA PRO A 180 23.03 -1.77 14.01
C PRO A 180 22.31 -0.55 13.46
N ALA A 181 21.79 0.29 14.35
CA ALA A 181 21.07 1.51 13.98
C ALA A 181 21.88 2.44 13.06
N ARG A 182 23.20 2.46 13.21
CA ARG A 182 24.11 3.23 12.33
C ARG A 182 24.06 2.72 10.88
N THR A 183 24.07 1.40 10.69
CA THR A 183 24.00 0.78 9.35
C THR A 183 22.62 1.01 8.73
N LEU A 184 21.55 0.89 9.52
CA LEU A 184 20.19 1.18 9.09
C LEU A 184 20.03 2.67 8.74
N GLY A 185 20.48 3.57 9.60
CA GLY A 185 20.43 5.01 9.35
C GLY A 185 21.16 5.39 8.06
N ALA A 186 22.37 4.86 7.84
CA ALA A 186 23.11 5.11 6.61
C ALA A 186 22.38 4.54 5.36
N GLY A 187 21.81 3.34 5.46
CA GLY A 187 21.01 2.75 4.37
C GLY A 187 19.75 3.56 4.05
N LEU A 188 19.01 3.98 5.08
CA LEU A 188 17.81 4.81 4.93
C LEU A 188 18.14 6.21 4.41
N SER A 189 19.25 6.81 4.85
CA SER A 189 19.71 8.12 4.34
C SER A 189 20.05 8.02 2.86
N LEU A 190 20.74 6.96 2.43
CA LEU A 190 21.03 6.73 1.02
C LEU A 190 19.74 6.54 0.21
N ALA A 191 18.83 5.70 0.69
CA ALA A 191 17.54 5.47 0.03
C ALA A 191 16.69 6.75 -0.03
N GLY A 192 16.70 7.55 1.04
CA GLY A 192 16.05 8.85 1.11
C GLY A 192 16.62 9.85 0.10
N ALA A 193 17.96 9.94 -0.01
CA ALA A 193 18.61 10.79 -1.01
C ALA A 193 18.23 10.39 -2.45
N VAL A 194 18.25 9.08 -2.76
CA VAL A 194 17.82 8.58 -4.08
C VAL A 194 16.32 8.88 -4.32
N SER A 195 15.47 8.74 -3.31
CA SER A 195 14.04 9.06 -3.41
C SER A 195 13.81 10.56 -3.66
N LEU A 196 14.55 11.42 -2.96
CA LEU A 196 14.48 12.88 -3.17
C LEU A 196 14.93 13.27 -4.58
N LEU A 197 16.01 12.67 -5.08
CA LEU A 197 16.44 12.86 -6.46
C LEU A 197 15.36 12.40 -7.45
N ALA A 198 14.77 11.24 -7.24
CA ALA A 198 13.69 10.72 -8.07
C ALA A 198 12.44 11.63 -8.06
N VAL A 199 12.15 12.30 -6.95
CA VAL A 199 11.10 13.33 -6.87
C VAL A 199 11.51 14.58 -7.63
N TRP A 200 12.75 15.00 -7.48
CA TRP A 200 13.24 16.25 -8.10
C TRP A 200 13.23 16.23 -9.63
N PHE A 201 13.59 15.11 -10.22
CA PHE A 201 13.63 14.95 -11.68
C PHE A 201 12.26 14.75 -12.34
N GLU A 202 11.19 14.47 -11.58
CA GLU A 202 9.86 14.23 -12.14
C GLU A 202 8.89 15.37 -11.76
N PRO A 203 8.43 16.20 -12.71
CA PRO A 203 7.56 17.35 -12.43
C PRO A 203 6.29 16.98 -11.68
N TYR A 204 5.66 15.87 -12.03
CA TYR A 204 4.46 15.37 -11.36
C TYR A 204 4.69 15.08 -9.88
N ARG A 205 5.83 14.45 -9.54
CA ARG A 205 6.17 14.14 -8.14
C ARG A 205 6.52 15.40 -7.36
N ARG A 206 7.21 16.36 -7.98
CA ARG A 206 7.48 17.67 -7.38
C ARG A 206 6.21 18.42 -7.06
N ALA A 207 5.28 18.54 -8.03
CA ALA A 207 4.01 19.21 -7.81
C ALA A 207 3.25 18.60 -6.61
N ARG A 208 3.27 17.27 -6.49
CA ARG A 208 2.63 16.57 -5.39
C ARG A 208 3.33 16.78 -4.04
N LEU A 209 4.66 16.91 -4.02
CA LEU A 209 5.40 17.23 -2.79
C LEU A 209 5.13 18.66 -2.36
N PHE A 210 5.14 19.62 -3.28
CA PHE A 210 4.84 21.03 -2.97
C PHE A 210 3.39 21.24 -2.56
N SER A 211 2.45 20.52 -3.16
CA SER A 211 1.04 20.56 -2.74
C SER A 211 0.80 20.01 -1.34
N PHE A 212 1.72 19.22 -0.79
CA PHE A 212 1.67 18.80 0.61
C PHE A 212 2.10 19.93 1.57
N VAL A 213 3.03 20.77 1.16
CA VAL A 213 3.53 21.91 1.96
C VAL A 213 2.57 23.10 1.85
N ASP A 214 2.13 23.41 0.63
CA ASP A 214 1.14 24.47 0.36
C ASP A 214 0.06 23.93 -0.61
N PRO A 215 -0.99 23.29 -0.08
CA PRO A 215 -2.04 22.71 -0.91
C PRO A 215 -2.94 23.77 -1.56
N TRP A 216 -2.96 24.99 -1.01
CA TRP A 216 -3.82 26.07 -1.51
C TRP A 216 -3.29 26.71 -2.77
N HIS A 217 -2.01 26.60 -3.05
CA HIS A 217 -1.39 27.16 -4.26
C HIS A 217 -1.98 26.53 -5.55
N ASP A 218 -2.35 25.24 -5.51
CA ASP A 218 -3.00 24.53 -6.62
C ASP A 218 -4.18 23.69 -6.09
N ALA A 219 -5.15 24.39 -5.52
CA ALA A 219 -6.29 23.77 -4.81
C ALA A 219 -7.20 22.93 -5.73
N GLN A 220 -7.19 23.14 -7.03
CA GLN A 220 -8.00 22.41 -8.01
C GLN A 220 -7.20 21.32 -8.77
N GLY A 221 -5.87 21.34 -8.67
CA GLY A 221 -4.98 20.36 -9.29
C GLY A 221 -4.33 19.41 -8.28
N ALA A 222 -3.00 19.51 -8.14
CA ALA A 222 -2.23 18.60 -7.29
C ALA A 222 -2.61 18.68 -5.80
N GLY A 223 -3.05 19.84 -5.30
CA GLY A 223 -3.49 20.08 -3.92
C GLY A 223 -4.93 19.64 -3.62
N TYR A 224 -5.75 19.33 -4.62
CA TYR A 224 -7.19 19.09 -4.45
C TYR A 224 -7.52 18.09 -3.35
N GLN A 225 -6.87 16.93 -3.32
CA GLN A 225 -7.13 15.89 -2.32
C GLN A 225 -6.80 16.36 -0.90
N THR A 226 -5.71 17.11 -0.73
CA THR A 226 -5.26 17.63 0.56
C THR A 226 -6.20 18.74 1.06
N VAL A 227 -6.57 19.65 0.18
CA VAL A 227 -7.54 20.73 0.49
C VAL A 227 -8.88 20.14 0.93
N GLN A 228 -9.43 19.19 0.17
CA GLN A 228 -10.69 18.53 0.51
C GLN A 228 -10.59 17.79 1.86
N ALA A 229 -9.47 17.11 2.12
CA ALA A 229 -9.26 16.46 3.41
C ALA A 229 -9.23 17.47 4.58
N ILE A 230 -8.56 18.61 4.41
CA ILE A 230 -8.51 19.69 5.43
C ILE A 230 -9.91 20.27 5.66
N ILE A 231 -10.66 20.56 4.60
CA ILE A 231 -12.04 21.07 4.68
C ILE A 231 -12.94 20.05 5.38
N GLY A 232 -12.84 18.77 4.98
CA GLY A 232 -13.61 17.68 5.59
C GLY A 232 -13.34 17.51 7.07
N LEU A 233 -12.06 17.52 7.48
CA LEU A 233 -11.64 17.45 8.89
C LEU A 233 -12.09 18.70 9.67
N GLY A 234 -11.88 19.89 9.10
CA GLY A 234 -12.27 21.15 9.75
C GLY A 234 -13.78 21.26 9.95
N SER A 235 -14.57 20.82 8.96
CA SER A 235 -16.04 20.85 9.03
C SER A 235 -16.62 19.79 9.98
N GLY A 236 -15.89 18.70 10.25
CA GLY A 236 -16.33 17.61 11.11
C GLY A 236 -16.10 17.87 12.61
N GLY A 237 -15.16 18.73 12.98
CA GLY A 237 -14.74 18.91 14.36
C GLY A 237 -14.23 17.60 14.99
N ILE A 238 -14.21 17.54 16.33
CA ILE A 238 -13.67 16.38 17.08
C ILE A 238 -14.57 15.14 16.96
N PHE A 239 -15.89 15.30 16.92
CA PHE A 239 -16.86 14.19 16.94
C PHE A 239 -17.37 13.80 15.54
N GLY A 240 -17.00 14.53 14.50
CA GLY A 240 -17.52 14.34 13.16
C GLY A 240 -18.99 14.79 13.01
N ARG A 241 -19.49 14.76 11.77
CA ARG A 241 -20.91 15.09 11.47
C ARG A 241 -21.83 13.86 11.45
N GLY A 242 -21.27 12.69 11.70
CA GLY A 242 -22.00 11.42 11.59
C GLY A 242 -21.83 10.70 10.25
N LEU A 243 -22.23 9.43 10.22
CA LEU A 243 -22.14 8.59 9.03
C LEU A 243 -23.06 9.13 7.93
N GLY A 244 -22.53 9.33 6.76
CA GLY A 244 -23.32 9.80 5.62
C GLY A 244 -23.49 11.32 5.51
N GLN A 245 -23.10 12.12 6.49
CA GLN A 245 -23.31 13.58 6.57
C GLN A 245 -22.09 14.39 6.11
N SER A 246 -21.19 13.83 5.31
CA SER A 246 -20.03 14.55 4.78
C SER A 246 -20.43 15.59 3.76
N ILE A 247 -19.96 16.85 3.92
CA ILE A 247 -20.22 17.97 2.98
C ILE A 247 -19.68 17.64 1.59
N GLU A 248 -18.57 16.92 1.49
CA GLU A 248 -17.95 16.58 0.21
C GLU A 248 -18.82 15.68 -0.68
N LYS A 249 -19.80 14.97 -0.10
CA LYS A 249 -20.79 14.22 -0.86
C LYS A 249 -21.80 15.14 -1.58
N GLU A 250 -22.03 16.34 -1.04
CA GLU A 250 -22.97 17.30 -1.60
C GLU A 250 -22.32 18.18 -2.67
N ILE A 251 -21.02 18.45 -2.56
CA ILE A 251 -20.26 19.24 -3.56
C ILE A 251 -20.23 18.52 -4.90
N GLY A 252 -20.18 17.20 -4.94
CA GLY A 252 -20.34 16.40 -6.17
C GLY A 252 -21.71 16.56 -6.86
N ARG A 253 -22.73 17.11 -6.17
CA ARG A 253 -24.06 17.39 -6.76
C ARG A 253 -24.14 18.77 -7.44
N ALA A 254 -23.24 19.68 -7.13
CA ALA A 254 -23.29 21.07 -7.64
C ALA A 254 -22.53 21.26 -8.95
N HIS A 255 -21.85 20.24 -9.48
CA HIS A 255 -21.07 20.28 -10.71
C HIS A 255 -21.58 19.33 -11.82
N VAL A 256 -22.86 18.96 -11.78
CA VAL A 256 -23.55 18.24 -12.87
C VAL A 256 -24.63 19.12 -13.45
#